data_df19bf675f2ee963b791bc9631897cbf
#
_entry.id   df19bf675f2ee963b791bc9631897cbf
#
_cell.length_a   1.000
_cell.length_b   1.000
_cell.length_c   1.000
_cell.angle_alpha   90.00
_cell.angle_beta   90.00
_cell.angle_gamma   90.00
#
_symmetry.space_group_name_H-M   'P 1'
#
loop_
_entity.id
_entity.type
_entity.pdbx_description
1 polymer ?
#
loop_
_entity_poly.entity_id
_entity_poly.type
_entity_poly.pdbx_seq_one_letter_code
_entity_poly.pdbx_strand_id
1 'polypeptide(L)'
;MKIQLPEHVKQIIHRLQQEGYDAYAVGGCVRDTLLGRSPQDWDITTSAKPQVVKSLFSHTIDTGIAHGTVTVMLDHTGYEVTTYRIDGEYEDARHPKTVTFTGNLVEDLKRRDFMINAMAYNDTAGLVDAFDGIGDLKRHVIRCVGIPHDRFGEDALRMLRAVRFAAQLGFSIEEKTRQAVADLADNLQKVSAERIQTEMVKLLTSAHPEEMRTVYALGLSRVFLPEFDRMMETPQITKHHCYSVGEHTIHAMQEVQQDRILRLTMLLHDVAKPVCVTTDEKGQNHFKGHPAEGAEMARVILRRLKFDNETIKRVCLLVRYHDDRPAVTPRNVRRAISRIGVENMEALFAVKRADTLAQSMYERQKKLSYIDAYEETYREILKEHQCVQKKDLAINGRDLIAQGMKTGKEMGEVLQALYEQVLDEPQLNNKETLLALALQLQQTKQE
;
A
#
# COMPACT_ATOMS: atom_id res chain seq x y z
N MET A 1 -5.93 -29.66 -19.56
CA MET A 1 -6.06 -28.18 -19.61
C MET A 1 -4.74 -27.65 -20.11
N LYS A 2 -4.73 -26.80 -21.15
CA LYS A 2 -3.48 -26.28 -21.74
C LYS A 2 -3.26 -24.85 -21.27
N ILE A 3 -2.13 -24.60 -20.64
CA ILE A 3 -1.68 -23.25 -20.23
C ILE A 3 -0.76 -22.69 -21.32
N GLN A 4 -0.95 -21.45 -21.70
CA GLN A 4 -0.06 -20.78 -22.64
C GLN A 4 1.11 -20.16 -21.88
N LEU A 5 2.26 -20.81 -21.93
CA LEU A 5 3.49 -20.29 -21.35
C LEU A 5 4.08 -19.16 -22.22
N PRO A 6 4.66 -18.10 -21.66
CA PRO A 6 5.47 -17.14 -22.39
C PRO A 6 6.69 -17.81 -23.06
N GLU A 7 7.17 -17.24 -24.15
CA GLU A 7 8.25 -17.86 -24.94
C GLU A 7 9.54 -18.05 -24.13
N HIS A 8 9.97 -17.08 -23.34
CA HIS A 8 11.17 -17.23 -22.51
C HIS A 8 11.02 -18.31 -21.44
N VAL A 9 9.83 -18.44 -20.85
CA VAL A 9 9.54 -19.51 -19.88
C VAL A 9 9.64 -20.88 -20.55
N LYS A 10 9.11 -21.03 -21.77
CA LYS A 10 9.26 -22.27 -22.57
C LYS A 10 10.72 -22.55 -22.87
N GLN A 11 11.50 -21.55 -23.29
CA GLN A 11 12.92 -21.70 -23.59
C GLN A 11 13.70 -22.22 -22.36
N ILE A 12 13.45 -21.64 -21.20
CA ILE A 12 14.12 -22.07 -19.96
C ILE A 12 13.73 -23.50 -19.61
N ILE A 13 12.44 -23.84 -19.62
CA ILE A 13 11.93 -25.17 -19.30
C ILE A 13 12.49 -26.20 -20.31
N HIS A 14 12.40 -25.92 -21.61
CA HIS A 14 12.91 -26.81 -22.66
C HIS A 14 14.41 -27.04 -22.54
N ARG A 15 15.20 -25.98 -22.28
CA ARG A 15 16.66 -26.11 -22.12
C ARG A 15 17.03 -27.04 -20.97
N LEU A 16 16.34 -26.94 -19.84
CA LEU A 16 16.53 -27.83 -18.68
C LEU A 16 16.11 -29.25 -19.02
N GLN A 17 14.99 -29.47 -19.70
CA GLN A 17 14.49 -30.77 -20.10
C GLN A 17 15.40 -31.45 -21.11
N GLN A 18 16.02 -30.75 -22.07
CA GLN A 18 16.98 -31.29 -23.03
C GLN A 18 18.24 -31.87 -22.35
N GLU A 19 18.62 -31.35 -21.20
CA GLU A 19 19.72 -31.82 -20.38
C GLU A 19 19.28 -32.90 -19.37
N GLY A 20 18.05 -33.43 -19.48
CA GLY A 20 17.52 -34.52 -18.66
C GLY A 20 16.99 -34.10 -17.28
N TYR A 21 16.73 -32.81 -17.05
CA TYR A 21 16.16 -32.31 -15.79
C TYR A 21 14.68 -32.03 -15.94
N ASP A 22 13.91 -32.32 -14.90
CA ASP A 22 12.53 -31.86 -14.80
C ASP A 22 12.49 -30.34 -14.61
N ALA A 23 11.53 -29.65 -15.29
CA ALA A 23 11.29 -28.23 -15.12
C ALA A 23 9.82 -27.89 -15.38
N TYR A 24 9.26 -26.99 -14.55
CA TYR A 24 7.87 -26.58 -14.58
C TYR A 24 7.74 -25.10 -14.23
N ALA A 25 6.78 -24.40 -14.84
CA ALA A 25 6.22 -23.18 -14.27
C ALA A 25 5.41 -23.54 -13.02
N VAL A 26 5.44 -22.73 -11.94
CA VAL A 26 4.91 -23.15 -10.65
C VAL A 26 4.32 -21.99 -9.84
N GLY A 27 3.29 -22.27 -9.05
CA GLY A 27 2.79 -21.34 -8.06
C GLY A 27 1.81 -20.28 -8.60
N GLY A 28 2.06 -19.01 -8.31
CA GLY A 28 1.17 -17.92 -8.64
C GLY A 28 0.82 -17.79 -10.12
N CYS A 29 1.79 -17.98 -11.00
CA CYS A 29 1.57 -17.89 -12.45
C CYS A 29 0.63 -18.99 -12.97
N VAL A 30 0.74 -20.20 -12.47
CA VAL A 30 -0.16 -21.32 -12.82
C VAL A 30 -1.58 -21.01 -12.34
N ARG A 31 -1.72 -20.65 -11.05
CA ARG A 31 -3.01 -20.22 -10.48
C ARG A 31 -3.68 -19.09 -11.28
N ASP A 32 -2.95 -18.02 -11.54
CA ASP A 32 -3.53 -16.83 -12.18
C ASP A 32 -3.95 -17.15 -13.62
N THR A 33 -3.15 -17.91 -14.36
CA THR A 33 -3.54 -18.38 -15.70
C THR A 33 -4.81 -19.25 -15.65
N LEU A 34 -4.94 -20.15 -14.68
CA LEU A 34 -6.14 -20.97 -14.50
C LEU A 34 -7.38 -20.15 -14.16
N LEU A 35 -7.21 -18.99 -13.52
CA LEU A 35 -8.27 -18.02 -13.22
C LEU A 35 -8.54 -17.02 -14.38
N GLY A 36 -7.85 -17.17 -15.52
CA GLY A 36 -7.97 -16.23 -16.66
C GLY A 36 -7.34 -14.86 -16.39
N ARG A 37 -6.44 -14.76 -15.42
CA ARG A 37 -5.67 -13.56 -15.08
C ARG A 37 -4.31 -13.60 -15.78
N SER A 38 -3.74 -12.45 -16.11
CA SER A 38 -2.37 -12.35 -16.63
C SER A 38 -1.38 -12.37 -15.46
N PRO A 39 -0.50 -13.39 -15.36
CA PRO A 39 0.55 -13.41 -14.34
C PRO A 39 1.52 -12.24 -14.54
N GLN A 40 1.96 -11.63 -13.44
CA GLN A 40 3.00 -10.60 -13.47
C GLN A 40 4.40 -11.25 -13.52
N ASP A 41 4.61 -12.30 -12.72
CA ASP A 41 5.88 -13.00 -12.60
C ASP A 41 5.69 -14.49 -12.92
N TRP A 42 6.72 -15.11 -13.48
CA TRP A 42 6.74 -16.53 -13.81
C TRP A 42 7.88 -17.23 -13.07
N ASP A 43 7.53 -17.96 -12.04
CA ASP A 43 8.46 -18.80 -11.29
C ASP A 43 8.62 -20.16 -11.96
N ILE A 44 9.85 -20.65 -12.03
CA ILE A 44 10.19 -21.96 -12.57
C ILE A 44 10.79 -22.80 -11.44
N THR A 45 10.39 -24.07 -11.36
CA THR A 45 10.98 -25.03 -10.45
C THR A 45 11.56 -26.20 -11.22
N THR A 46 12.71 -26.77 -10.76
CA THR A 46 13.46 -27.78 -11.51
C THR A 46 14.17 -28.78 -10.59
N SER A 47 14.43 -29.99 -11.12
CA SER A 47 15.32 -30.96 -10.46
C SER A 47 16.81 -30.61 -10.60
N ALA A 48 17.18 -29.69 -11.51
CA ALA A 48 18.55 -29.24 -11.70
C ALA A 48 19.05 -28.45 -10.48
N LYS A 49 20.27 -28.75 -10.03
CA LYS A 49 20.92 -27.97 -8.95
C LYS A 49 21.34 -26.59 -9.44
N PRO A 50 21.49 -25.59 -8.55
CA PRO A 50 21.80 -24.21 -8.93
C PRO A 50 23.03 -24.07 -9.85
N GLN A 51 24.08 -24.86 -9.60
CA GLN A 51 25.30 -24.83 -10.41
C GLN A 51 25.06 -25.34 -11.84
N VAL A 52 24.15 -26.28 -12.02
CA VAL A 52 23.74 -26.79 -13.35
C VAL A 52 22.95 -25.68 -14.06
N VAL A 53 21.98 -25.06 -13.40
CA VAL A 53 21.24 -23.95 -13.99
C VAL A 53 22.20 -22.86 -14.46
N LYS A 54 23.19 -22.48 -13.65
CA LYS A 54 24.21 -21.48 -14.03
C LYS A 54 25.07 -21.92 -15.22
N SER A 55 25.36 -23.20 -15.39
CA SER A 55 26.14 -23.69 -16.54
C SER A 55 25.35 -23.76 -17.85
N LEU A 56 24.03 -23.85 -17.78
CA LEU A 56 23.14 -23.96 -18.94
C LEU A 56 22.74 -22.61 -19.55
N PHE A 57 22.84 -21.53 -18.77
CA PHE A 57 22.45 -20.18 -19.20
C PHE A 57 23.62 -19.20 -19.09
N SER A 58 23.85 -18.44 -20.14
CA SER A 58 24.98 -17.52 -20.24
C SER A 58 24.91 -16.31 -19.30
N HIS A 59 23.68 -15.94 -18.86
CA HIS A 59 23.49 -14.78 -18.00
C HIS A 59 22.58 -15.14 -16.82
N THR A 60 23.17 -15.24 -15.62
CA THR A 60 22.45 -15.60 -14.40
C THR A 60 22.87 -14.68 -13.25
N ILE A 61 21.96 -14.48 -12.30
CA ILE A 61 22.19 -13.69 -11.07
C ILE A 61 21.92 -14.59 -9.86
N ASP A 62 22.82 -14.54 -8.88
CA ASP A 62 22.73 -15.32 -7.65
C ASP A 62 21.78 -14.62 -6.65
N THR A 63 20.48 -14.78 -6.82
CA THR A 63 19.46 -14.14 -5.98
C THR A 63 19.13 -14.90 -4.70
N GLY A 64 19.45 -16.19 -4.63
CA GLY A 64 19.16 -17.04 -3.47
C GLY A 64 19.79 -18.42 -3.55
N ILE A 65 21.07 -18.51 -3.92
CA ILE A 65 21.76 -19.78 -4.20
C ILE A 65 21.78 -20.74 -3.00
N ALA A 66 21.88 -20.19 -1.77
CA ALA A 66 21.83 -20.98 -0.54
C ALA A 66 20.48 -21.68 -0.34
N HIS A 67 19.41 -21.14 -0.95
CA HIS A 67 18.05 -21.70 -0.92
C HIS A 67 17.65 -22.35 -2.24
N GLY A 68 18.59 -22.52 -3.17
CA GLY A 68 18.37 -23.19 -4.43
C GLY A 68 17.82 -22.31 -5.57
N THR A 69 17.76 -20.97 -5.42
CA THR A 69 17.22 -20.08 -6.44
C THR A 69 18.32 -19.35 -7.22
N VAL A 70 18.19 -19.35 -8.55
CA VAL A 70 19.02 -18.60 -9.48
C VAL A 70 18.09 -17.82 -10.42
N THR A 71 18.37 -16.56 -10.67
CA THR A 71 17.64 -15.78 -11.68
C THR A 71 18.32 -15.92 -13.02
N VAL A 72 17.61 -16.46 -14.02
CA VAL A 72 18.05 -16.54 -15.41
C VAL A 72 17.59 -15.26 -16.12
N MET A 73 18.53 -14.58 -16.77
CA MET A 73 18.26 -13.33 -17.51
C MET A 73 18.10 -13.62 -18.99
N LEU A 74 16.91 -13.29 -19.55
CA LEU A 74 16.64 -13.33 -20.99
C LEU A 74 16.06 -11.95 -21.41
N ASP A 75 16.64 -11.34 -22.42
CA ASP A 75 16.23 -10.04 -22.96
C ASP A 75 15.91 -8.99 -21.88
N HIS A 76 16.85 -8.80 -20.95
CA HIS A 76 16.74 -7.90 -19.78
C HIS A 76 15.64 -8.25 -18.77
N THR A 77 14.97 -9.40 -18.90
CA THR A 77 13.96 -9.89 -17.95
C THR A 77 14.52 -11.04 -17.14
N GLY A 78 14.33 -10.97 -15.81
CA GLY A 78 14.77 -12.02 -14.88
C GLY A 78 13.65 -13.04 -14.62
N TYR A 79 14.01 -14.34 -14.66
CA TYR A 79 13.13 -15.46 -14.34
C TYR A 79 13.73 -16.25 -13.17
N GLU A 80 12.99 -16.38 -12.07
CA GLU A 80 13.45 -17.17 -10.93
C GLU A 80 13.33 -18.66 -11.23
N VAL A 81 14.47 -19.36 -11.14
CA VAL A 81 14.57 -20.81 -11.30
C VAL A 81 15.02 -21.41 -9.99
N THR A 82 14.12 -22.16 -9.32
CA THR A 82 14.36 -22.74 -8.00
C THR A 82 14.50 -24.26 -8.12
N THR A 83 15.57 -24.81 -7.54
CA THR A 83 15.77 -26.25 -7.41
C THR A 83 14.76 -26.87 -6.46
N TYR A 84 14.17 -28.02 -6.81
CA TYR A 84 13.29 -28.78 -5.91
C TYR A 84 13.97 -29.03 -4.57
N ARG A 85 13.28 -28.75 -3.49
CA ARG A 85 13.85 -28.88 -2.16
C ARG A 85 12.83 -29.32 -1.12
N ILE A 86 13.37 -29.91 -0.08
CA ILE A 86 12.69 -30.18 1.18
C ILE A 86 13.30 -29.21 2.19
N ASP A 87 12.47 -28.42 2.84
CA ASP A 87 12.90 -27.52 3.90
C ASP A 87 13.02 -28.34 5.21
N GLY A 88 14.14 -28.20 5.92
CA GLY A 88 14.35 -28.80 7.23
C GLY A 88 13.63 -28.02 8.35
N GLU A 89 14.01 -28.26 9.61
CA GLU A 89 13.47 -27.53 10.75
C GLU A 89 13.72 -26.03 10.62
N TYR A 90 12.73 -25.21 11.03
CA TYR A 90 12.80 -23.74 11.03
C TYR A 90 13.19 -23.25 12.43
N GLU A 91 14.22 -22.40 12.53
CA GLU A 91 14.66 -21.82 13.81
C GLU A 91 14.02 -20.46 14.11
N ASP A 92 13.86 -19.62 13.09
CA ASP A 92 13.47 -18.22 13.21
C ASP A 92 12.08 -17.91 12.63
N ALA A 93 11.24 -18.96 12.44
CA ALA A 93 9.95 -18.90 11.78
C ALA A 93 10.01 -18.28 10.36
N ARG A 94 11.15 -18.44 9.65
CA ARG A 94 11.36 -17.96 8.28
C ARG A 94 12.27 -18.83 7.45
N HIS A 95 13.46 -19.15 7.98
CA HIS A 95 14.49 -19.84 7.23
C HIS A 95 14.64 -21.27 7.76
N PRO A 96 14.59 -22.29 6.87
CA PRO A 96 14.94 -23.63 7.28
C PRO A 96 16.44 -23.68 7.61
N LYS A 97 16.79 -24.33 8.72
CA LYS A 97 18.20 -24.58 9.12
C LYS A 97 19.00 -25.24 8.00
N THR A 98 18.35 -26.15 7.31
CA THR A 98 18.94 -26.92 6.23
C THR A 98 17.96 -27.02 5.07
N VAL A 99 18.50 -26.97 3.87
CA VAL A 99 17.77 -27.21 2.63
C VAL A 99 18.37 -28.49 1.99
N THR A 100 17.53 -29.47 1.76
CA THR A 100 17.93 -30.68 1.05
C THR A 100 17.32 -30.68 -0.34
N PHE A 101 18.15 -30.69 -1.38
CA PHE A 101 17.67 -30.79 -2.75
C PHE A 101 17.13 -32.19 -3.03
N THR A 102 16.01 -32.24 -3.74
CA THR A 102 15.34 -33.50 -4.11
C THR A 102 15.11 -33.55 -5.62
N GLY A 103 14.91 -34.73 -6.16
CA GLY A 103 14.45 -34.93 -7.54
C GLY A 103 12.92 -34.99 -7.64
N ASN A 104 12.18 -34.89 -6.53
CA ASN A 104 10.75 -35.12 -6.49
C ASN A 104 9.96 -33.79 -6.46
N LEU A 105 9.24 -33.48 -7.54
CA LEU A 105 8.39 -32.30 -7.65
C LEU A 105 7.33 -32.22 -6.53
N VAL A 106 6.72 -33.37 -6.16
CA VAL A 106 5.64 -33.40 -5.17
C VAL A 106 6.15 -32.92 -3.80
N GLU A 107 7.39 -33.28 -3.42
CA GLU A 107 7.99 -32.79 -2.19
C GLU A 107 8.25 -31.27 -2.24
N ASP A 108 8.66 -30.72 -3.40
CA ASP A 108 8.78 -29.26 -3.56
C ASP A 108 7.42 -28.55 -3.47
N LEU A 109 6.37 -29.11 -4.06
CA LEU A 109 5.02 -28.57 -3.98
C LEU A 109 4.45 -28.62 -2.56
N LYS A 110 4.78 -29.68 -1.80
CA LYS A 110 4.30 -29.91 -0.42
C LYS A 110 4.76 -28.85 0.57
N ARG A 111 5.92 -28.22 0.39
CA ARG A 111 6.43 -27.16 1.27
C ARG A 111 5.77 -25.79 1.03
N ARG A 112 4.96 -25.65 -0.02
CA ARG A 112 4.30 -24.38 -0.37
C ARG A 112 3.20 -24.04 0.63
N ASP A 113 2.76 -22.78 0.60
CA ASP A 113 1.81 -22.23 1.56
C ASP A 113 0.38 -22.79 1.38
N PHE A 114 -0.19 -22.63 0.17
CA PHE A 114 -1.59 -22.95 -0.10
C PHE A 114 -1.72 -23.86 -1.32
N MET A 115 -2.76 -24.71 -1.32
CA MET A 115 -3.01 -25.68 -2.39
C MET A 115 -3.15 -25.02 -3.76
N ILE A 116 -3.78 -23.84 -3.82
CA ILE A 116 -3.91 -23.05 -5.05
C ILE A 116 -2.58 -22.55 -5.63
N ASN A 117 -1.50 -22.56 -4.84
CA ASN A 117 -0.14 -22.21 -5.25
C ASN A 117 0.79 -23.42 -5.35
N ALA A 118 0.28 -24.62 -5.04
CA ALA A 118 1.02 -25.88 -5.09
C ALA A 118 0.72 -26.68 -6.36
N MET A 119 0.63 -25.99 -7.49
CA MET A 119 0.42 -26.55 -8.82
C MET A 119 1.58 -26.19 -9.73
N ALA A 120 1.93 -27.10 -10.63
CA ALA A 120 3.02 -26.91 -11.60
C ALA A 120 2.56 -27.28 -13.01
N TYR A 121 3.14 -26.67 -14.04
CA TYR A 121 2.79 -26.91 -15.42
C TYR A 121 4.01 -26.87 -16.35
N ASN A 122 4.08 -27.81 -17.28
CA ASN A 122 4.88 -27.67 -18.49
C ASN A 122 4.14 -28.29 -19.70
N ASP A 123 4.61 -28.00 -20.91
CA ASP A 123 3.92 -28.46 -22.14
C ASP A 123 4.02 -29.98 -22.38
N THR A 124 4.97 -30.68 -21.74
CA THR A 124 5.21 -32.12 -21.88
C THR A 124 4.32 -32.94 -20.94
N ALA A 125 4.35 -32.64 -19.64
CA ALA A 125 3.61 -33.39 -18.62
C ALA A 125 2.21 -32.83 -18.38
N GLY A 126 1.93 -31.61 -18.85
CA GLY A 126 0.70 -30.92 -18.55
C GLY A 126 0.66 -30.33 -17.13
N LEU A 127 -0.54 -30.22 -16.57
CA LEU A 127 -0.77 -29.69 -15.24
C LEU A 127 -0.60 -30.76 -14.18
N VAL A 128 0.26 -30.50 -13.20
CA VAL A 128 0.48 -31.34 -12.01
C VAL A 128 -0.17 -30.66 -10.81
N ASP A 129 -1.18 -31.31 -10.25
CA ASP A 129 -1.94 -30.88 -9.08
C ASP A 129 -2.03 -32.03 -8.07
N ALA A 130 -1.05 -32.14 -7.19
CA ALA A 130 -0.97 -33.24 -6.22
C ALA A 130 -1.85 -33.00 -4.96
N PHE A 131 -2.40 -31.78 -4.77
CA PHE A 131 -3.06 -31.38 -3.53
C PHE A 131 -4.48 -30.84 -3.73
N ASP A 132 -5.10 -31.04 -4.91
CA ASP A 132 -6.44 -30.54 -5.26
C ASP A 132 -6.55 -29.00 -5.29
N GLY A 133 -5.50 -28.35 -5.77
CA GLY A 133 -5.50 -26.89 -5.95
C GLY A 133 -6.56 -26.42 -6.96
N ILE A 134 -6.81 -27.20 -8.03
CA ILE A 134 -7.92 -26.94 -8.99
C ILE A 134 -9.26 -26.99 -8.29
N GLY A 135 -9.45 -27.97 -7.40
CA GLY A 135 -10.67 -28.08 -6.62
C GLY A 135 -10.88 -26.85 -5.72
N ASP A 136 -9.84 -26.38 -5.06
CA ASP A 136 -9.90 -25.16 -4.24
C ASP A 136 -10.12 -23.90 -5.07
N LEU A 137 -9.55 -23.78 -6.27
CA LEU A 137 -9.85 -22.68 -7.19
C LEU A 137 -11.36 -22.68 -7.58
N LYS A 138 -11.94 -23.83 -7.88
CA LYS A 138 -13.36 -23.95 -8.22
C LYS A 138 -14.28 -23.66 -7.04
N ARG A 139 -13.86 -24.00 -5.82
CA ARG A 139 -14.61 -23.72 -4.58
C ARG A 139 -14.39 -22.30 -4.05
N HIS A 140 -13.47 -21.55 -4.65
CA HIS A 140 -13.02 -20.23 -4.18
C HIS A 140 -12.53 -20.25 -2.72
N VAL A 141 -11.60 -21.18 -2.41
CA VAL A 141 -11.12 -21.42 -1.04
C VAL A 141 -9.60 -21.31 -0.96
N ILE A 142 -9.11 -20.66 0.08
CA ILE A 142 -7.70 -20.63 0.48
C ILE A 142 -7.50 -21.71 1.54
N ARG A 143 -6.73 -22.74 1.21
CA ARG A 143 -6.42 -23.87 2.10
C ARG A 143 -4.93 -24.11 2.14
N CYS A 144 -4.37 -24.35 3.33
CA CYS A 144 -2.98 -24.73 3.50
C CYS A 144 -2.68 -26.09 2.87
N VAL A 145 -1.45 -26.24 2.39
CA VAL A 145 -0.92 -27.56 2.05
C VAL A 145 -0.53 -28.31 3.34
N GLY A 146 -1.08 -29.50 3.56
CA GLY A 146 -0.83 -30.30 4.76
C GLY A 146 -1.52 -29.76 6.01
N ILE A 147 -0.82 -29.74 7.15
CA ILE A 147 -1.37 -29.33 8.44
C ILE A 147 -1.14 -27.83 8.63
N PRO A 148 -2.20 -27.01 8.77
CA PRO A 148 -2.05 -25.55 8.85
C PRO A 148 -1.16 -25.08 10.01
N HIS A 149 -1.28 -25.68 11.20
CA HIS A 149 -0.46 -25.33 12.36
C HIS A 149 1.04 -25.51 12.09
N ASP A 150 1.43 -26.60 11.42
CA ASP A 150 2.82 -26.86 11.04
C ASP A 150 3.30 -25.79 10.04
N ARG A 151 2.49 -25.52 8.99
CA ARG A 151 2.82 -24.53 7.94
C ARG A 151 2.98 -23.11 8.49
N PHE A 152 2.16 -22.69 9.46
CA PHE A 152 2.26 -21.38 10.09
C PHE A 152 3.35 -21.35 11.18
N GLY A 153 3.68 -22.48 11.76
CA GLY A 153 4.84 -22.63 12.64
C GLY A 153 6.17 -22.44 11.90
N GLU A 154 6.25 -22.90 10.64
CA GLU A 154 7.43 -22.74 9.76
C GLU A 154 7.65 -21.27 9.35
N ASP A 155 6.61 -20.61 8.84
CA ASP A 155 6.65 -19.20 8.46
C ASP A 155 5.33 -18.52 8.83
N ALA A 156 5.38 -17.77 9.92
CA ALA A 156 4.22 -17.06 10.45
C ALA A 156 3.64 -16.03 9.49
N LEU A 157 4.41 -15.51 8.52
CA LEU A 157 3.89 -14.61 7.48
C LEU A 157 2.81 -15.27 6.63
N ARG A 158 2.82 -16.60 6.50
CA ARG A 158 1.79 -17.34 5.75
C ARG A 158 0.39 -17.08 6.29
N MET A 159 0.23 -16.74 7.58
CA MET A 159 -1.05 -16.33 8.16
C MET A 159 -1.60 -15.05 7.51
N LEU A 160 -0.77 -14.01 7.42
CA LEU A 160 -1.15 -12.75 6.76
C LEU A 160 -1.32 -12.95 5.24
N ARG A 161 -0.52 -13.84 4.63
CA ARG A 161 -0.67 -14.23 3.22
C ARG A 161 -2.01 -14.90 2.93
N ALA A 162 -2.56 -15.72 3.86
CA ALA A 162 -3.89 -16.32 3.72
C ALA A 162 -4.97 -15.25 3.53
N VAL A 163 -4.98 -14.25 4.42
CA VAL A 163 -5.95 -13.13 4.35
C VAL A 163 -5.70 -12.28 3.10
N ARG A 164 -4.43 -12.01 2.77
CA ARG A 164 -4.09 -11.27 1.54
C ARG A 164 -4.56 -12.00 0.28
N PHE A 165 -4.42 -13.33 0.18
CA PHE A 165 -4.94 -14.08 -0.96
C PHE A 165 -6.48 -14.08 -0.98
N ALA A 166 -7.14 -14.19 0.18
CA ALA A 166 -8.58 -14.00 0.27
C ALA A 166 -8.99 -12.64 -0.32
N ALA A 167 -8.32 -11.56 0.08
CA ALA A 167 -8.57 -10.21 -0.41
C ALA A 167 -8.29 -10.04 -1.92
N GLN A 168 -7.22 -10.63 -2.44
CA GLN A 168 -6.87 -10.49 -3.86
C GLN A 168 -7.73 -11.31 -4.80
N LEU A 169 -8.21 -12.46 -4.35
CA LEU A 169 -8.95 -13.42 -5.17
C LEU A 169 -10.46 -13.37 -4.93
N GLY A 170 -10.92 -12.76 -3.84
CA GLY A 170 -12.31 -12.82 -3.40
C GLY A 170 -12.70 -14.21 -2.89
N PHE A 171 -11.75 -14.94 -2.27
CA PHE A 171 -11.93 -16.31 -1.81
C PHE A 171 -12.12 -16.36 -0.29
N SER A 172 -12.83 -17.38 0.19
CA SER A 172 -12.93 -17.66 1.63
C SER A 172 -11.71 -18.44 2.12
N ILE A 173 -11.37 -18.29 3.41
CA ILE A 173 -10.34 -19.11 4.05
C ILE A 173 -11.01 -20.37 4.62
N GLU A 174 -10.45 -21.55 4.33
CA GLU A 174 -10.93 -22.84 4.84
C GLU A 174 -10.87 -22.85 6.38
N GLU A 175 -11.86 -23.46 7.04
CA GLU A 175 -12.07 -23.34 8.47
C GLU A 175 -10.86 -23.80 9.32
N LYS A 176 -10.22 -24.94 8.99
CA LYS A 176 -9.04 -25.41 9.72
C LYS A 176 -7.85 -24.48 9.53
N THR A 177 -7.71 -23.93 8.33
CA THR A 177 -6.69 -22.93 8.01
C THR A 177 -6.97 -21.64 8.80
N ARG A 178 -8.23 -21.19 8.84
CA ARG A 178 -8.68 -20.01 9.59
C ARG A 178 -8.44 -20.16 11.10
N GLN A 179 -8.78 -21.32 11.66
CA GLN A 179 -8.58 -21.61 13.09
C GLN A 179 -7.09 -21.59 13.46
N ALA A 180 -6.23 -22.20 12.64
CA ALA A 180 -4.79 -22.19 12.86
C ALA A 180 -4.19 -20.77 12.79
N VAL A 181 -4.72 -19.88 11.94
CA VAL A 181 -4.33 -18.46 11.94
C VAL A 181 -4.67 -17.81 13.27
N ALA A 182 -5.87 -18.02 13.80
CA ALA A 182 -6.29 -17.44 15.08
C ALA A 182 -5.46 -17.98 16.25
N ASP A 183 -5.19 -19.29 16.27
CA ASP A 183 -4.42 -19.94 17.34
C ASP A 183 -2.97 -19.48 17.40
N LEU A 184 -2.38 -19.15 16.23
CA LEU A 184 -0.96 -18.83 16.08
C LEU A 184 -0.69 -17.35 15.77
N ALA A 185 -1.70 -16.47 15.82
CA ALA A 185 -1.60 -15.06 15.44
C ALA A 185 -0.40 -14.34 16.07
N ASP A 186 -0.12 -14.62 17.37
CA ASP A 186 0.98 -14.00 18.10
C ASP A 186 2.37 -14.34 17.54
N ASN A 187 2.51 -15.43 16.78
CA ASN A 187 3.77 -15.77 16.10
C ASN A 187 4.15 -14.74 15.02
N LEU A 188 3.18 -13.90 14.58
CA LEU A 188 3.46 -12.85 13.60
C LEU A 188 4.49 -11.82 14.14
N GLN A 189 4.66 -11.69 15.46
CA GLN A 189 5.71 -10.87 16.07
C GLN A 189 7.15 -11.29 15.71
N LYS A 190 7.33 -12.53 15.25
CA LYS A 190 8.64 -13.06 14.79
C LYS A 190 8.96 -12.61 13.35
N VAL A 191 7.99 -12.04 12.63
CA VAL A 191 8.14 -11.62 11.23
C VAL A 191 8.61 -10.18 11.17
N SER A 192 9.57 -9.89 10.29
CA SER A 192 10.07 -8.54 10.10
C SER A 192 8.99 -7.58 9.59
N ALA A 193 9.08 -6.31 10.02
CA ALA A 193 8.11 -5.28 9.67
C ALA A 193 8.00 -5.05 8.15
N GLU A 194 9.10 -5.19 7.40
CA GLU A 194 9.16 -5.05 5.95
C GLU A 194 8.34 -6.12 5.23
N ARG A 195 8.39 -7.37 5.74
CA ARG A 195 7.60 -8.46 5.18
C ARG A 195 6.11 -8.26 5.47
N ILE A 196 5.76 -7.86 6.70
CA ILE A 196 4.37 -7.52 7.09
C ILE A 196 3.85 -6.38 6.22
N GLN A 197 4.64 -5.29 6.08
CA GLN A 197 4.32 -4.15 5.22
C GLN A 197 3.95 -4.58 3.79
N THR A 198 4.78 -5.45 3.20
CA THR A 198 4.58 -5.93 1.83
C THR A 198 3.24 -6.65 1.67
N GLU A 199 2.91 -7.57 2.57
CA GLU A 199 1.64 -8.31 2.52
C GLU A 199 0.44 -7.40 2.84
N MET A 200 0.58 -6.49 3.81
CA MET A 200 -0.44 -5.51 4.17
C MET A 200 -0.76 -4.57 2.99
N VAL A 201 0.26 -4.03 2.31
CA VAL A 201 0.03 -3.17 1.14
C VAL A 201 -0.69 -3.94 0.04
N LYS A 202 -0.29 -5.19 -0.26
CA LYS A 202 -0.97 -6.04 -1.25
C LYS A 202 -2.42 -6.35 -0.88
N LEU A 203 -2.72 -6.48 0.41
CA LEU A 203 -4.10 -6.64 0.91
C LEU A 203 -4.89 -5.36 0.70
N LEU A 204 -4.37 -4.22 1.18
CA LEU A 204 -5.05 -2.93 1.09
C LEU A 204 -5.33 -2.50 -0.34
N THR A 205 -4.39 -2.73 -1.26
CA THR A 205 -4.52 -2.40 -2.69
C THR A 205 -5.24 -3.46 -3.52
N SER A 206 -5.82 -4.48 -2.87
CA SER A 206 -6.65 -5.49 -3.53
C SER A 206 -8.06 -4.98 -3.85
N ALA A 207 -8.86 -5.84 -4.50
CA ALA A 207 -10.27 -5.57 -4.75
C ALA A 207 -11.14 -5.63 -3.46
N HIS A 208 -10.65 -6.33 -2.43
CA HIS A 208 -11.37 -6.58 -1.18
C HIS A 208 -10.59 -6.10 0.05
N PRO A 209 -10.35 -4.77 0.22
CA PRO A 209 -9.66 -4.22 1.39
C PRO A 209 -10.43 -4.43 2.70
N GLU A 210 -11.73 -4.76 2.62
CA GLU A 210 -12.60 -5.14 3.75
C GLU A 210 -12.11 -6.39 4.48
N GLU A 211 -11.21 -7.18 3.90
CA GLU A 211 -10.56 -8.30 4.58
C GLU A 211 -9.67 -7.86 5.76
N MET A 212 -9.50 -6.55 5.97
CA MET A 212 -9.01 -6.02 7.24
C MET A 212 -9.90 -6.41 8.43
N ARG A 213 -11.21 -6.69 8.21
CA ARG A 213 -12.06 -7.32 9.24
C ARG A 213 -11.56 -8.71 9.64
N THR A 214 -11.15 -9.49 8.65
CA THR A 214 -10.58 -10.82 8.88
C THR A 214 -9.23 -10.74 9.59
N VAL A 215 -8.38 -9.76 9.24
CA VAL A 215 -7.12 -9.48 9.96
C VAL A 215 -7.39 -9.19 11.44
N TYR A 216 -8.40 -8.35 11.74
CA TYR A 216 -8.82 -8.05 13.11
C TYR A 216 -9.44 -9.27 13.80
N ALA A 217 -10.42 -9.91 13.18
CA ALA A 217 -11.16 -11.03 13.78
C ALA A 217 -10.26 -12.23 14.12
N LEU A 218 -9.16 -12.43 13.38
CA LEU A 218 -8.17 -13.47 13.62
C LEU A 218 -7.03 -13.01 14.56
N GLY A 219 -7.08 -11.79 15.09
CA GLY A 219 -6.10 -11.27 16.04
C GLY A 219 -4.74 -10.91 15.41
N LEU A 220 -4.63 -10.85 14.09
CA LEU A 220 -3.36 -10.50 13.44
C LEU A 220 -3.02 -9.02 13.61
N SER A 221 -4.03 -8.13 13.55
CA SER A 221 -3.83 -6.67 13.67
C SER A 221 -3.22 -6.27 15.00
N ARG A 222 -3.58 -6.92 16.11
CA ARG A 222 -3.02 -6.60 17.43
C ARG A 222 -1.50 -6.68 17.50
N VAL A 223 -0.88 -7.46 16.61
CA VAL A 223 0.58 -7.65 16.58
C VAL A 223 1.30 -6.50 15.86
N PHE A 224 0.78 -6.04 14.73
CA PHE A 224 1.49 -5.04 13.91
C PHE A 224 0.79 -3.67 13.82
N LEU A 225 -0.53 -3.63 14.09
CA LEU A 225 -1.37 -2.41 14.01
C LEU A 225 -2.43 -2.39 15.14
N PRO A 226 -2.02 -2.43 16.43
CA PRO A 226 -2.97 -2.47 17.56
C PRO A 226 -3.86 -1.22 17.64
N GLU A 227 -3.47 -0.13 16.98
CA GLU A 227 -4.30 1.07 16.84
C GLU A 227 -5.59 0.77 16.08
N PHE A 228 -5.54 -0.14 15.08
CA PHE A 228 -6.71 -0.54 14.32
C PHE A 228 -7.72 -1.32 15.20
N ASP A 229 -7.24 -2.15 16.12
CA ASP A 229 -8.11 -2.87 17.07
C ASP A 229 -8.89 -1.86 17.92
N ARG A 230 -8.21 -0.81 18.45
CA ARG A 230 -8.89 0.27 19.18
C ARG A 230 -9.92 1.00 18.34
N MET A 231 -9.63 1.21 17.03
CA MET A 231 -10.61 1.82 16.11
C MET A 231 -11.83 0.91 15.93
N MET A 232 -11.66 -0.40 15.81
CA MET A 232 -12.77 -1.37 15.69
C MET A 232 -13.68 -1.36 16.93
N GLU A 233 -13.09 -1.18 18.11
CA GLU A 233 -13.77 -1.16 19.41
C GLU A 233 -14.38 0.20 19.78
N THR A 234 -14.03 1.28 19.04
CA THR A 234 -14.51 2.64 19.38
C THR A 234 -15.82 2.97 18.67
N PRO A 235 -16.94 3.14 19.40
CA PRO A 235 -18.21 3.54 18.83
C PRO A 235 -18.20 5.03 18.43
N GLN A 236 -18.98 5.38 17.40
CA GLN A 236 -19.22 6.77 17.00
C GLN A 236 -20.69 7.14 17.22
N ILE A 237 -21.02 7.62 18.40
CA ILE A 237 -22.41 8.00 18.74
C ILE A 237 -22.66 9.42 18.26
N THR A 238 -22.90 9.58 16.95
CA THR A 238 -23.22 10.86 16.29
C THR A 238 -24.24 10.65 15.17
N LYS A 239 -24.90 11.71 14.73
CA LYS A 239 -25.81 11.65 13.56
C LYS A 239 -25.06 11.36 12.25
N HIS A 240 -23.76 11.66 12.18
CA HIS A 240 -22.95 11.54 11.00
C HIS A 240 -22.40 10.14 10.77
N HIS A 241 -22.36 9.29 11.79
CA HIS A 241 -21.78 7.96 11.71
C HIS A 241 -22.76 6.87 12.13
N CYS A 242 -22.71 5.73 11.45
CA CYS A 242 -23.52 4.54 11.73
C CYS A 242 -22.66 3.30 12.07
N TYR A 243 -21.35 3.47 12.08
CA TYR A 243 -20.35 2.42 12.30
C TYR A 243 -19.40 2.79 13.46
N SER A 244 -18.68 1.81 14.01
CA SER A 244 -17.47 2.09 14.81
C SER A 244 -16.43 2.85 13.96
N VAL A 245 -15.38 3.39 14.59
CA VAL A 245 -14.30 4.06 13.86
C VAL A 245 -13.64 3.10 12.87
N GLY A 246 -13.38 1.85 13.26
CA GLY A 246 -12.75 0.85 12.41
C GLY A 246 -13.65 0.40 11.24
N GLU A 247 -14.93 0.15 11.49
CA GLU A 247 -15.87 -0.23 10.41
C GLU A 247 -16.08 0.92 9.42
N HIS A 248 -16.18 2.17 9.90
CA HIS A 248 -16.18 3.34 9.03
C HIS A 248 -14.92 3.41 8.16
N THR A 249 -13.75 3.17 8.75
CA THR A 249 -12.46 3.13 8.05
C THR A 249 -12.44 2.06 6.95
N ILE A 250 -12.98 0.87 7.22
CA ILE A 250 -13.08 -0.20 6.22
C ILE A 250 -13.97 0.23 5.04
N HIS A 251 -15.15 0.80 5.31
CA HIS A 251 -16.03 1.31 4.27
C HIS A 251 -15.37 2.43 3.46
N ALA A 252 -14.68 3.34 4.11
CA ALA A 252 -13.97 4.42 3.43
C ALA A 252 -12.82 3.91 2.53
N MET A 253 -12.14 2.83 2.93
CA MET A 253 -11.15 2.21 2.06
C MET A 253 -11.75 1.65 0.77
N GLN A 254 -12.97 1.14 0.79
CA GLN A 254 -13.65 0.62 -0.41
C GLN A 254 -13.97 1.72 -1.43
N GLU A 255 -14.17 2.96 -0.97
CA GLU A 255 -14.55 4.11 -1.80
C GLU A 255 -13.37 4.81 -2.50
N VAL A 256 -12.12 4.43 -2.24
CA VAL A 256 -10.95 4.96 -2.95
C VAL A 256 -10.37 3.94 -3.92
N GLN A 257 -9.66 4.43 -4.93
CA GLN A 257 -8.93 3.59 -5.88
C GLN A 257 -7.93 2.67 -5.18
N GLN A 258 -7.52 1.60 -5.89
CA GLN A 258 -6.51 0.64 -5.43
C GLN A 258 -5.09 1.24 -5.45
N ASP A 259 -4.96 2.45 -4.93
CA ASP A 259 -3.71 3.20 -4.82
C ASP A 259 -3.13 3.07 -3.41
N ARG A 260 -1.83 2.88 -3.31
CA ARG A 260 -1.12 2.68 -2.05
C ARG A 260 -1.29 3.85 -1.08
N ILE A 261 -1.18 5.09 -1.57
CA ILE A 261 -1.27 6.29 -0.73
C ILE A 261 -2.70 6.50 -0.25
N LEU A 262 -3.68 6.37 -1.14
CA LEU A 262 -5.09 6.52 -0.80
C LEU A 262 -5.55 5.47 0.21
N ARG A 263 -5.22 4.18 -0.01
CA ARG A 263 -5.61 3.09 0.88
C ARG A 263 -4.97 3.21 2.27
N LEU A 264 -3.68 3.58 2.34
CA LEU A 264 -2.99 3.85 3.61
C LEU A 264 -3.57 5.08 4.32
N THR A 265 -3.90 6.12 3.56
CA THR A 265 -4.53 7.32 4.12
C THR A 265 -5.89 6.96 4.73
N MET A 266 -6.73 6.23 3.99
CA MET A 266 -8.03 5.81 4.53
C MET A 266 -7.89 4.89 5.74
N LEU A 267 -6.92 3.97 5.76
CA LEU A 267 -6.66 3.12 6.92
C LEU A 267 -6.33 3.94 8.18
N LEU A 268 -5.68 5.08 8.03
CA LEU A 268 -5.13 5.87 9.14
C LEU A 268 -5.81 7.22 9.38
N HIS A 269 -6.79 7.66 8.54
CA HIS A 269 -7.36 9.02 8.62
C HIS A 269 -7.99 9.30 9.99
N ASP A 270 -8.61 8.31 10.58
CA ASP A 270 -9.33 8.37 11.84
C ASP A 270 -8.60 7.67 13.02
N VAL A 271 -7.33 7.32 12.84
CA VAL A 271 -6.56 6.52 13.83
C VAL A 271 -6.47 7.15 15.21
N ALA A 272 -6.58 8.46 15.31
CA ALA A 272 -6.56 9.18 16.58
C ALA A 272 -7.95 9.38 17.22
N LYS A 273 -9.05 9.02 16.57
CA LYS A 273 -10.38 9.16 17.16
C LYS A 273 -10.50 8.44 18.51
N PRO A 274 -9.97 7.22 18.71
CA PRO A 274 -10.03 6.53 20.00
C PRO A 274 -9.35 7.29 21.15
N VAL A 275 -8.31 8.07 20.88
CA VAL A 275 -7.59 8.85 21.90
C VAL A 275 -8.10 10.29 22.04
N CYS A 276 -8.86 10.79 21.07
CA CYS A 276 -9.44 12.12 21.07
C CYS A 276 -10.93 12.14 21.46
N VAL A 277 -11.53 10.98 21.77
CA VAL A 277 -12.95 10.89 22.06
C VAL A 277 -13.29 11.63 23.36
N THR A 278 -14.32 12.46 23.29
CA THR A 278 -15.00 13.06 24.46
C THR A 278 -16.50 12.88 24.27
N THR A 279 -17.24 12.72 25.37
CA THR A 279 -18.69 12.54 25.32
C THR A 279 -19.35 13.74 26.02
N ASP A 280 -20.32 14.37 25.37
CA ASP A 280 -21.07 15.47 25.95
C ASP A 280 -22.20 15.01 26.87
N GLU A 281 -22.90 15.95 27.53
CA GLU A 281 -24.02 15.67 28.47
C GLU A 281 -25.19 14.93 27.80
N LYS A 282 -25.27 14.97 26.46
CA LYS A 282 -26.31 14.26 25.68
C LYS A 282 -25.87 12.87 25.23
N GLY A 283 -24.67 12.43 25.64
CA GLY A 283 -24.10 11.15 25.26
C GLY A 283 -23.54 11.11 23.84
N GLN A 284 -23.33 12.26 23.18
CA GLN A 284 -22.77 12.33 21.82
C GLN A 284 -21.23 12.37 21.89
N ASN A 285 -20.58 11.67 20.97
CA ASN A 285 -19.13 11.65 20.86
C ASN A 285 -18.63 12.83 20.01
N HIS A 286 -17.52 13.41 20.47
CA HIS A 286 -16.73 14.43 19.78
C HIS A 286 -15.28 14.00 19.70
N PHE A 287 -14.60 14.31 18.57
CA PHE A 287 -13.24 13.86 18.28
C PHE A 287 -12.34 15.03 17.90
N LYS A 288 -12.40 16.11 18.70
CA LYS A 288 -11.70 17.36 18.40
C LYS A 288 -10.18 17.15 18.35
N GLY A 289 -9.55 17.61 17.26
CA GLY A 289 -8.10 17.55 17.08
C GLY A 289 -7.59 16.23 16.47
N HIS A 290 -8.46 15.23 16.25
CA HIS A 290 -8.04 13.93 15.69
C HIS A 290 -7.25 14.02 14.37
N PRO A 291 -7.43 14.99 13.43
CA PRO A 291 -6.61 15.01 12.22
C PRO A 291 -5.15 15.35 12.49
N ALA A 292 -4.90 16.27 13.42
CA ALA A 292 -3.54 16.67 13.79
C ALA A 292 -2.83 15.55 14.56
N GLU A 293 -3.47 15.00 15.58
CA GLU A 293 -2.96 13.86 16.34
C GLU A 293 -2.83 12.61 15.47
N GLY A 294 -3.80 12.37 14.59
CA GLY A 294 -3.79 11.28 13.63
C GLY A 294 -2.59 11.32 12.68
N ALA A 295 -2.19 12.49 12.23
CA ALA A 295 -0.99 12.65 11.39
C ALA A 295 0.29 12.25 12.13
N GLU A 296 0.41 12.55 13.42
CA GLU A 296 1.57 12.14 14.23
C GLU A 296 1.53 10.63 14.54
N MET A 297 0.36 10.08 14.90
CA MET A 297 0.19 8.64 15.07
C MET A 297 0.49 7.88 13.77
N ALA A 298 -0.01 8.34 12.63
CA ALA A 298 0.26 7.74 11.32
C ALA A 298 1.77 7.72 11.03
N ARG A 299 2.50 8.79 11.35
CA ARG A 299 3.96 8.87 11.21
C ARG A 299 4.67 7.78 12.02
N VAL A 300 4.27 7.60 13.27
CA VAL A 300 4.85 6.58 14.16
C VAL A 300 4.56 5.17 13.62
N ILE A 301 3.32 4.91 13.23
CA ILE A 301 2.87 3.62 12.69
C ILE A 301 3.64 3.28 11.41
N LEU A 302 3.68 4.19 10.44
CA LEU A 302 4.33 3.96 9.16
C LEU A 302 5.85 3.77 9.29
N ARG A 303 6.51 4.49 10.22
CA ARG A 303 7.93 4.26 10.56
C ARG A 303 8.15 2.89 11.19
N ARG A 304 7.29 2.48 12.14
CA ARG A 304 7.32 1.15 12.75
C ARG A 304 7.20 0.06 11.70
N LEU A 305 6.33 0.27 10.71
CA LEU A 305 6.12 -0.63 9.58
C LEU A 305 7.13 -0.44 8.43
N LYS A 306 8.18 0.38 8.62
CA LYS A 306 9.28 0.56 7.67
C LYS A 306 8.89 1.12 6.30
N PHE A 307 7.87 1.98 6.24
CA PHE A 307 7.56 2.70 5.02
C PHE A 307 8.64 3.73 4.67
N ASP A 308 8.77 4.04 3.38
CA ASP A 308 9.65 5.08 2.88
C ASP A 308 9.17 6.50 3.27
N ASN A 309 10.11 7.45 3.30
CA ASN A 309 9.83 8.81 3.76
C ASN A 309 8.81 9.56 2.90
N GLU A 310 8.75 9.30 1.60
CA GLU A 310 7.80 9.94 0.69
C GLU A 310 6.37 9.46 0.97
N THR A 311 6.19 8.13 1.13
CA THR A 311 4.92 7.55 1.56
C THR A 311 4.47 8.15 2.91
N ILE A 312 5.36 8.20 3.91
CA ILE A 312 5.06 8.76 5.22
C ILE A 312 4.62 10.21 5.11
N LYS A 313 5.37 11.04 4.37
CA LYS A 313 5.09 12.46 4.18
C LYS A 313 3.70 12.67 3.57
N ARG A 314 3.39 11.98 2.48
CA ARG A 314 2.12 12.13 1.77
C ARG A 314 0.93 11.64 2.58
N VAL A 315 1.01 10.45 3.18
CA VAL A 315 -0.07 9.91 4.01
C VAL A 315 -0.34 10.81 5.21
N CYS A 316 0.70 11.24 5.96
CA CYS A 316 0.53 12.13 7.11
C CYS A 316 -0.07 13.48 6.71
N LEU A 317 0.29 14.02 5.55
CA LEU A 317 -0.31 15.25 5.02
C LEU A 317 -1.81 15.06 4.77
N LEU A 318 -2.20 14.01 4.06
CA LEU A 318 -3.60 13.73 3.74
C LEU A 318 -4.42 13.44 5.00
N VAL A 319 -3.87 12.68 5.96
CA VAL A 319 -4.50 12.47 7.28
C VAL A 319 -4.71 13.80 8.00
N ARG A 320 -3.72 14.71 7.98
CA ARG A 320 -3.84 16.01 8.65
C ARG A 320 -4.96 16.88 8.09
N TYR A 321 -5.20 16.82 6.78
CA TYR A 321 -6.14 17.72 6.09
C TYR A 321 -7.44 17.05 5.65
N HIS A 322 -7.67 15.76 5.97
CA HIS A 322 -8.85 15.05 5.51
C HIS A 322 -10.17 15.71 5.96
N ASP A 323 -10.24 16.23 7.18
CA ASP A 323 -11.42 16.90 7.74
C ASP A 323 -11.35 18.43 7.68
N ASP A 324 -10.30 19.04 7.08
CA ASP A 324 -10.21 20.49 6.89
C ASP A 324 -11.30 20.98 5.93
N ARG A 325 -12.10 21.99 6.35
CA ARG A 325 -13.25 22.49 5.58
C ARG A 325 -13.19 24.02 5.44
N PRO A 326 -12.23 24.56 4.67
CA PRO A 326 -12.17 25.98 4.42
C PRO A 326 -13.44 26.46 3.71
N ALA A 327 -13.86 27.72 3.96
CA ALA A 327 -14.90 28.33 3.14
C ALA A 327 -14.44 28.34 1.67
N VAL A 328 -15.31 27.91 0.76
CA VAL A 328 -15.00 27.76 -0.67
C VAL A 328 -15.00 29.16 -1.32
N THR A 329 -13.88 29.85 -1.13
CA THR A 329 -13.58 31.11 -1.83
C THR A 329 -12.22 30.95 -2.52
N PRO A 330 -11.99 31.61 -3.70
CA PRO A 330 -10.71 31.50 -4.40
C PRO A 330 -9.50 31.80 -3.51
N ARG A 331 -9.58 32.79 -2.61
CA ARG A 331 -8.55 33.10 -1.63
C ARG A 331 -8.21 31.93 -0.71
N ASN A 332 -9.24 31.34 -0.08
CA ASN A 332 -9.03 30.23 0.87
C ASN A 332 -8.54 28.98 0.16
N VAL A 333 -9.01 28.73 -1.06
CA VAL A 333 -8.58 27.59 -1.87
C VAL A 333 -7.12 27.75 -2.28
N ARG A 334 -6.66 28.94 -2.74
CA ARG A 334 -5.23 29.20 -3.00
C ARG A 334 -4.36 28.95 -1.75
N ARG A 335 -4.80 29.43 -0.59
CA ARG A 335 -4.09 29.18 0.69
C ARG A 335 -4.05 27.70 1.05
N ALA A 336 -5.12 26.95 0.79
CA ALA A 336 -5.14 25.51 1.00
C ALA A 336 -4.19 24.81 0.03
N ILE A 337 -4.20 25.13 -1.26
CA ILE A 337 -3.26 24.60 -2.26
C ILE A 337 -1.81 24.87 -1.84
N SER A 338 -1.51 26.10 -1.39
CA SER A 338 -0.17 26.48 -0.93
C SER A 338 0.33 25.62 0.24
N ARG A 339 -0.55 25.25 1.18
CA ARG A 339 -0.20 24.42 2.35
C ARG A 339 -0.09 22.95 2.04
N ILE A 340 -0.94 22.44 1.15
CA ILE A 340 -1.12 21.01 0.88
C ILE A 340 -0.21 20.56 -0.29
N GLY A 341 0.02 21.46 -1.25
CA GLY A 341 0.70 21.18 -2.50
C GLY A 341 -0.27 20.76 -3.60
N VAL A 342 -0.08 21.30 -4.80
CA VAL A 342 -0.92 21.01 -5.99
C VAL A 342 -0.98 19.49 -6.24
N GLU A 343 0.15 18.81 -6.08
CA GLU A 343 0.32 17.37 -6.32
C GLU A 343 -0.48 16.46 -5.38
N ASN A 344 -0.98 17.02 -4.26
CA ASN A 344 -1.73 16.24 -3.26
C ASN A 344 -3.23 16.56 -3.27
N MET A 345 -3.66 17.61 -3.98
CA MET A 345 -5.07 18.07 -3.91
C MET A 345 -6.06 17.05 -4.47
N GLU A 346 -5.76 16.40 -5.60
CA GLU A 346 -6.63 15.36 -6.17
C GLU A 346 -6.79 14.17 -5.21
N ALA A 347 -5.68 13.76 -4.57
CA ALA A 347 -5.73 12.71 -3.55
C ALA A 347 -6.57 13.13 -2.34
N LEU A 348 -6.47 14.41 -1.91
CA LEU A 348 -7.27 14.93 -0.82
C LEU A 348 -8.77 14.95 -1.14
N PHE A 349 -9.16 15.32 -2.36
CA PHE A 349 -10.57 15.27 -2.78
C PHE A 349 -11.08 13.83 -2.78
N ALA A 350 -10.30 12.87 -3.27
CA ALA A 350 -10.65 11.45 -3.22
C ALA A 350 -10.86 10.96 -1.77
N VAL A 351 -9.95 11.32 -0.85
CA VAL A 351 -10.05 11.00 0.58
C VAL A 351 -11.31 11.60 1.20
N LYS A 352 -11.60 12.89 0.98
CA LYS A 352 -12.79 13.56 1.51
C LYS A 352 -14.09 12.95 1.00
N ARG A 353 -14.13 12.57 -0.29
CA ARG A 353 -15.29 11.87 -0.87
C ARG A 353 -15.51 10.52 -0.23
N ALA A 354 -14.46 9.72 -0.12
CA ALA A 354 -14.52 8.39 0.45
C ALA A 354 -14.96 8.41 1.92
N ASP A 355 -14.39 9.31 2.73
CA ASP A 355 -14.83 9.54 4.10
C ASP A 355 -16.32 9.90 4.17
N THR A 356 -16.78 10.82 3.30
CA THR A 356 -18.20 11.24 3.25
C THR A 356 -19.11 10.09 2.82
N LEU A 357 -18.71 9.26 1.85
CA LEU A 357 -19.50 8.12 1.36
C LEU A 357 -19.61 7.01 2.40
N ALA A 358 -18.61 6.83 3.25
CA ALA A 358 -18.62 5.89 4.35
C ALA A 358 -19.40 6.37 5.59
N GLN A 359 -19.83 7.63 5.65
CA GLN A 359 -20.64 8.19 6.72
C GLN A 359 -22.13 7.83 6.54
N SER A 360 -22.97 8.20 7.54
CA SER A 360 -24.43 8.08 7.44
C SER A 360 -24.99 8.93 6.29
N MET A 361 -26.28 8.73 5.97
CA MET A 361 -26.95 9.56 4.95
C MET A 361 -27.20 11.00 5.40
N TYR A 362 -26.97 11.32 6.69
CA TYR A 362 -27.24 12.63 7.25
C TYR A 362 -26.33 13.71 6.60
N GLU A 363 -26.93 14.68 5.96
CA GLU A 363 -26.29 15.75 5.19
C GLU A 363 -25.27 15.29 4.14
N ARG A 364 -25.28 14.01 3.72
CA ARG A 364 -24.31 13.47 2.76
C ARG A 364 -24.25 14.29 1.47
N GLN A 365 -25.42 14.59 0.87
CA GLN A 365 -25.47 15.38 -0.37
C GLN A 365 -24.87 16.79 -0.20
N LYS A 366 -25.14 17.45 0.90
CA LYS A 366 -24.57 18.78 1.20
C LYS A 366 -23.05 18.73 1.33
N LYS A 367 -22.52 17.66 1.96
CA LYS A 367 -21.07 17.45 2.10
C LYS A 367 -20.42 17.17 0.74
N LEU A 368 -21.04 16.36 -0.11
CA LEU A 368 -20.55 16.07 -1.46
C LEU A 368 -20.56 17.35 -2.31
N SER A 369 -21.66 18.11 -2.31
CA SER A 369 -21.73 19.41 -3.04
C SER A 369 -20.68 20.41 -2.56
N TYR A 370 -20.32 20.41 -1.27
CA TYR A 370 -19.20 21.20 -0.77
C TYR A 370 -17.86 20.77 -1.39
N ILE A 371 -17.61 19.44 -1.45
CA ILE A 371 -16.38 18.91 -2.05
C ILE A 371 -16.33 19.24 -3.55
N ASP A 372 -17.46 19.12 -4.26
CA ASP A 372 -17.56 19.46 -5.68
C ASP A 372 -17.21 20.93 -5.94
N ALA A 373 -17.79 21.84 -5.17
CA ALA A 373 -17.51 23.27 -5.27
C ALA A 373 -16.02 23.59 -4.94
N TYR A 374 -15.45 22.91 -3.96
CA TYR A 374 -14.04 23.07 -3.59
C TYR A 374 -13.12 22.61 -4.73
N GLU A 375 -13.42 21.47 -5.33
CA GLU A 375 -12.67 20.91 -6.45
C GLU A 375 -12.82 21.77 -7.72
N GLU A 376 -14.01 22.30 -8.00
CA GLU A 376 -14.24 23.21 -9.12
C GLU A 376 -13.42 24.49 -8.96
N THR A 377 -13.48 25.15 -7.80
CA THR A 377 -12.68 26.35 -7.51
C THR A 377 -11.17 26.07 -7.63
N TYR A 378 -10.71 24.91 -7.17
CA TYR A 378 -9.31 24.48 -7.36
C TYR A 378 -8.95 24.39 -8.85
N ARG A 379 -9.79 23.79 -9.68
CA ARG A 379 -9.55 23.67 -11.12
C ARG A 379 -9.56 25.00 -11.85
N GLU A 380 -10.44 25.92 -11.45
CA GLU A 380 -10.46 27.28 -11.98
C GLU A 380 -9.16 28.04 -11.68
N ILE A 381 -8.66 27.97 -10.42
CA ILE A 381 -7.40 28.59 -10.01
C ILE A 381 -6.22 28.07 -10.85
N LEU A 382 -6.16 26.76 -11.11
CA LEU A 382 -5.11 26.18 -11.95
C LEU A 382 -5.25 26.56 -13.42
N LYS A 383 -6.48 26.61 -13.96
CA LYS A 383 -6.76 27.01 -15.35
C LYS A 383 -6.36 28.45 -15.62
N GLU A 384 -6.55 29.32 -14.63
CA GLU A 384 -6.17 30.74 -14.70
C GLU A 384 -4.68 30.97 -14.39
N HIS A 385 -3.90 29.91 -14.16
CA HIS A 385 -2.48 29.98 -13.82
C HIS A 385 -2.18 30.91 -12.63
N GLN A 386 -3.08 30.98 -11.66
CA GLN A 386 -2.88 31.80 -10.47
C GLN A 386 -1.69 31.28 -9.65
N CYS A 387 -0.98 32.19 -9.01
CA CYS A 387 0.15 31.84 -8.14
C CYS A 387 -0.33 31.06 -6.91
N VAL A 388 0.12 29.82 -6.77
CA VAL A 388 -0.19 28.93 -5.64
C VAL A 388 1.06 28.33 -4.99
N GLN A 389 2.23 28.57 -5.57
CA GLN A 389 3.54 28.17 -5.03
C GLN A 389 4.51 29.36 -5.11
N LYS A 390 5.49 29.43 -4.20
CA LYS A 390 6.48 30.55 -4.21
C LYS A 390 7.24 30.68 -5.52
N LYS A 391 7.48 29.56 -6.22
CA LYS A 391 8.15 29.58 -7.53
C LYS A 391 7.32 30.25 -8.63
N ASP A 392 6.00 30.43 -8.42
CA ASP A 392 5.08 31.03 -9.37
C ASP A 392 5.03 32.58 -9.23
N LEU A 393 5.77 33.15 -8.25
CA LEU A 393 5.90 34.60 -8.14
C LEU A 393 6.59 35.17 -9.40
N ALA A 394 6.10 36.31 -9.88
CA ALA A 394 6.66 37.04 -11.02
C ALA A 394 8.06 37.61 -10.77
N ILE A 395 8.55 37.55 -9.51
CA ILE A 395 9.90 37.91 -9.11
C ILE A 395 10.56 36.81 -8.30
N ASN A 396 11.87 36.87 -8.24
CA ASN A 396 12.71 35.94 -7.46
C ASN A 396 13.84 36.69 -6.73
N GLY A 397 14.69 36.00 -6.01
CA GLY A 397 15.79 36.61 -5.25
C GLY A 397 16.77 37.42 -6.11
N ARG A 398 16.98 37.07 -7.40
CA ARG A 398 17.86 37.83 -8.30
C ARG A 398 17.27 39.20 -8.65
N ASP A 399 15.96 39.29 -8.81
CA ASP A 399 15.27 40.56 -9.05
C ASP A 399 15.42 41.48 -7.86
N LEU A 400 15.32 40.95 -6.62
CA LEU A 400 15.50 41.75 -5.39
C LEU A 400 16.96 42.21 -5.19
N ILE A 401 17.95 41.38 -5.56
CA ILE A 401 19.36 41.77 -5.54
C ILE A 401 19.63 42.92 -6.52
N ALA A 402 19.03 42.88 -7.71
CA ALA A 402 19.14 43.95 -8.69
C ALA A 402 18.55 45.30 -8.18
N GLN A 403 17.64 45.26 -7.19
CA GLN A 403 17.11 46.44 -6.48
C GLN A 403 17.93 46.82 -5.23
N GLY A 404 19.09 46.21 -5.02
CA GLY A 404 20.00 46.54 -3.91
C GLY A 404 19.74 45.77 -2.60
N MET A 405 18.83 44.78 -2.60
CA MET A 405 18.60 43.95 -1.41
C MET A 405 19.73 42.98 -1.18
N LYS A 406 20.22 42.90 0.05
CA LYS A 406 21.27 41.92 0.44
C LYS A 406 20.70 40.51 0.52
N THR A 407 21.50 39.52 0.09
CA THR A 407 21.17 38.10 0.26
C THR A 407 21.12 37.75 1.74
N GLY A 408 20.12 36.92 2.13
CA GLY A 408 20.00 36.46 3.51
C GLY A 408 18.57 36.18 3.94
N LYS A 409 18.39 36.04 5.25
CA LYS A 409 17.08 35.73 5.88
C LYS A 409 16.03 36.79 5.56
N GLU A 410 16.40 38.06 5.56
CA GLU A 410 15.50 39.21 5.29
C GLU A 410 14.87 39.10 3.89
N MET A 411 15.67 38.77 2.85
CA MET A 411 15.16 38.57 1.50
C MET A 411 14.13 37.43 1.45
N GLY A 412 14.40 36.32 2.18
CA GLY A 412 13.48 35.20 2.29
C GLY A 412 12.14 35.59 2.95
N GLU A 413 12.19 36.45 3.96
CA GLU A 413 11.01 36.97 4.64
C GLU A 413 10.20 37.93 3.74
N VAL A 414 10.87 38.81 2.96
CA VAL A 414 10.20 39.68 2.00
C VAL A 414 9.50 38.85 0.91
N LEU A 415 10.18 37.87 0.32
CA LEU A 415 9.55 36.96 -0.65
C LEU A 415 8.37 36.18 -0.05
N GLN A 416 8.45 35.77 1.22
CA GLN A 416 7.34 35.13 1.89
C GLN A 416 6.16 36.09 2.08
N ALA A 417 6.41 37.33 2.52
CA ALA A 417 5.35 38.35 2.69
C ALA A 417 4.66 38.71 1.37
N LEU A 418 5.42 38.83 0.29
CA LEU A 418 4.87 39.07 -1.05
C LEU A 418 4.02 37.89 -1.51
N TYR A 419 4.51 36.66 -1.28
CA TYR A 419 3.75 35.46 -1.61
C TYR A 419 2.41 35.39 -0.87
N GLU A 420 2.38 35.70 0.44
CA GLU A 420 1.15 35.74 1.23
C GLU A 420 0.14 36.79 0.69
N GLN A 421 0.65 37.93 0.23
CA GLN A 421 -0.22 38.97 -0.39
C GLN A 421 -0.77 38.48 -1.74
N VAL A 422 0.06 37.85 -2.57
CA VAL A 422 -0.37 37.30 -3.86
C VAL A 422 -1.38 36.15 -3.70
N LEU A 423 -1.27 35.33 -2.65
CA LEU A 423 -2.27 34.30 -2.35
C LEU A 423 -3.65 34.96 -2.05
N ASP A 424 -3.66 36.15 -1.45
CA ASP A 424 -4.89 36.85 -1.18
C ASP A 424 -5.39 37.61 -2.42
N GLU A 425 -4.50 38.27 -3.15
CA GLU A 425 -4.78 39.13 -4.29
C GLU A 425 -3.90 38.75 -5.49
N PRO A 426 -4.32 37.76 -6.32
CA PRO A 426 -3.49 37.23 -7.40
C PRO A 426 -3.13 38.26 -8.49
N GLN A 427 -3.90 39.33 -8.64
CA GLN A 427 -3.60 40.42 -9.55
C GLN A 427 -2.30 41.17 -9.19
N LEU A 428 -1.81 41.08 -7.96
CA LEU A 428 -0.52 41.65 -7.54
C LEU A 428 0.67 40.90 -8.15
N ASN A 429 0.49 39.70 -8.72
CA ASN A 429 1.58 38.89 -9.25
C ASN A 429 2.08 39.42 -10.61
N ASN A 430 2.59 40.61 -10.62
CA ASN A 430 3.33 41.19 -11.74
C ASN A 430 4.62 41.85 -11.23
N LYS A 431 5.64 41.89 -12.09
CA LYS A 431 7.00 42.25 -11.70
C LYS A 431 7.11 43.64 -11.11
N GLU A 432 6.45 44.64 -11.72
CA GLU A 432 6.52 46.05 -11.30
C GLU A 432 5.90 46.21 -9.92
N THR A 433 4.68 45.71 -9.72
CA THR A 433 3.95 45.77 -8.46
C THR A 433 4.71 45.09 -7.32
N LEU A 434 5.23 43.88 -7.58
CA LEU A 434 5.97 43.12 -6.56
C LEU A 434 7.29 43.77 -6.17
N LEU A 435 8.01 44.39 -7.08
CA LEU A 435 9.22 45.14 -6.77
C LEU A 435 8.91 46.39 -5.93
N ALA A 436 7.83 47.16 -6.25
CA ALA A 436 7.41 48.28 -5.45
C ALA A 436 7.01 47.89 -4.02
N LEU A 437 6.23 46.80 -3.87
CA LEU A 437 5.86 46.26 -2.57
C LEU A 437 7.07 45.75 -1.78
N ALA A 438 8.05 45.15 -2.44
CA ALA A 438 9.28 44.72 -1.79
C ALA A 438 10.07 45.84 -1.15
N LEU A 439 10.17 46.96 -1.85
CA LEU A 439 10.85 48.16 -1.33
C LEU A 439 10.10 48.76 -0.13
N GLN A 440 8.76 48.81 -0.16
CA GLN A 440 7.96 49.26 0.98
C GLN A 440 8.14 48.36 2.20
N LEU A 441 8.13 47.03 2.03
CA LEU A 441 8.35 46.08 3.11
C LEU A 441 9.75 46.15 3.71
N GLN A 442 10.74 46.57 2.92
CA GLN A 442 12.11 46.76 3.40
C GLN A 442 12.21 48.07 4.25
N GLN A 443 11.57 49.17 3.83
CA GLN A 443 11.55 50.45 4.56
C GLN A 443 10.88 50.30 5.92
N THR A 444 9.71 49.62 5.98
CA THR A 444 8.95 49.45 7.24
C THR A 444 9.70 48.57 8.28
N LYS A 445 10.71 47.78 7.87
CA LYS A 445 11.54 46.98 8.80
C LYS A 445 12.77 47.76 9.31
N GLN A 446 13.11 48.89 8.71
CA GLN A 446 14.26 49.74 9.12
C GLN A 446 13.82 50.86 10.07
N GLU A 447 12.54 51.15 10.14
CA GLU A 447 11.91 51.98 11.17
C GLU A 447 11.53 51.15 12.40
#